data_fdb9584f48d8d6f0845cbe325f3d6d1b
#
_entry.id   fdb9584f48d8d6f0845cbe325f3d6d1b
#
_cell.length_a   1.000
_cell.length_b   1.000
_cell.length_c   1.000
_cell.angle_alpha   90.00
_cell.angle_beta   90.00
_cell.angle_gamma   90.00
#
_symmetry.space_group_name_H-M   'P 1'
#
loop_
_entity.id
_entity.type
_entity.pdbx_description
1 polymer ?
#
loop_
_entity_poly.entity_id
_entity_poly.type
_entity_poly.pdbx_seq_one_letter_code
_entity_poly.pdbx_strand_id
1 'polypeptide(L)'
;MRRYSKYNAKKITIDGHNFPSKREAERYCELKLFLKAGLIRNLVLQPRFLLQDEFFDKNEVKHKKIEYVADFMYIDKCGKTIVEDVKGVLTDVYKIKKKMFLKIYDDQYEFREIR
;
A
#
# COMPACT_ATOMS: atom_id res chain seq x y z
N MET A 1 10.00 -23.73 20.34
CA MET A 1 10.00 -23.46 19.42
C MET A 1 9.66 -22.47 18.86
N ARG A 2 9.76 -22.10 18.47
CA ARG A 2 9.49 -21.15 17.92
C ARG A 2 8.49 -21.15 17.15
N ARG A 3 7.95 -20.81 17.06
CA ARG A 3 7.23 -20.74 16.48
C ARG A 3 6.98 -20.26 15.57
N TYR A 4 7.06 -20.35 14.92
CA TYR A 4 7.04 -19.90 14.10
C TYR A 4 6.64 -19.68 13.19
N SER A 5 6.65 -19.89 13.20
CA SER A 5 6.96 -19.13 12.02
C SER A 5 6.23 -19.55 10.77
N LYS A 6 5.40 -20.48 10.82
CA LYS A 6 4.53 -20.83 9.70
C LYS A 6 3.55 -19.71 9.36
N TYR A 7 3.33 -18.79 10.29
CA TYR A 7 2.45 -17.64 10.07
C TYR A 7 3.24 -16.41 9.67
N ASN A 8 4.54 -16.47 9.70
CA ASN A 8 5.37 -15.33 9.40
C ASN A 8 5.88 -15.43 7.99
N ALA A 9 5.48 -14.50 7.16
CA ALA A 9 6.10 -14.38 5.86
C ALA A 9 7.58 -14.07 6.09
N LYS A 10 8.43 -14.66 5.28
CA LYS A 10 9.85 -14.37 5.33
C LYS A 10 10.04 -12.92 4.94
N LYS A 11 10.66 -12.13 5.81
CA LYS A 11 11.01 -10.75 5.50
C LYS A 11 12.18 -10.74 4.53
N ILE A 12 12.08 -9.91 3.52
CA ILE A 12 13.11 -9.75 2.51
C ILE A 12 13.53 -8.30 2.53
N THR A 13 14.83 -8.04 2.60
CA THR A 13 15.38 -6.68 2.62
C THR A 13 16.05 -6.38 1.30
N ILE A 14 15.63 -5.32 0.64
CA ILE A 14 16.24 -4.85 -0.61
C ILE A 14 16.35 -3.32 -0.52
N ASP A 15 17.53 -2.80 -0.83
CA ASP A 15 17.80 -1.35 -0.79
C ASP A 15 17.46 -0.73 0.56
N GLY A 16 17.61 -1.48 1.65
CA GLY A 16 17.30 -1.00 2.98
C GLY A 16 15.83 -1.05 3.33
N HIS A 17 14.97 -1.53 2.43
CA HIS A 17 13.54 -1.67 2.68
C HIS A 17 13.20 -3.10 3.04
N ASN A 18 12.35 -3.27 4.06
CA ASN A 18 11.89 -4.58 4.50
C ASN A 18 10.53 -4.88 3.88
N PHE A 19 10.43 -5.99 3.16
CA PHE A 19 9.20 -6.40 2.51
C PHE A 19 8.60 -7.60 3.24
N PRO A 20 7.30 -7.56 3.55
CA PRO A 20 6.67 -8.65 4.30
C PRO A 20 6.43 -9.91 3.48
N SER A 21 6.50 -9.81 2.15
CA SER A 21 6.29 -10.97 1.29
C SER A 21 7.26 -10.97 0.12
N LYS A 22 7.49 -12.16 -0.43
CA LYS A 22 8.33 -12.32 -1.61
C LYS A 22 7.71 -11.60 -2.82
N ARG A 23 6.38 -11.69 -2.98
CA ARG A 23 5.71 -11.06 -4.12
C ARG A 23 5.87 -9.53 -4.08
N GLU A 24 5.75 -8.94 -2.90
CA GLU A 24 5.93 -7.50 -2.76
C GLU A 24 7.36 -7.08 -3.09
N ALA A 25 8.35 -7.86 -2.63
CA ALA A 25 9.75 -7.61 -2.95
C ALA A 25 9.99 -7.74 -4.47
N GLU A 26 9.40 -8.72 -5.11
CA GLU A 26 9.49 -8.89 -6.57
C GLU A 26 8.92 -7.68 -7.29
N ARG A 27 7.75 -7.22 -6.84
CA ARG A 27 7.13 -6.04 -7.47
C ARG A 27 8.01 -4.79 -7.31
N TYR A 28 8.61 -4.63 -6.14
CA TYR A 28 9.55 -3.53 -5.94
C TYR A 28 10.69 -3.57 -6.97
N CYS A 29 11.26 -4.75 -7.20
CA CYS A 29 12.33 -4.89 -8.18
C CYS A 29 11.86 -4.55 -9.59
N GLU A 30 10.65 -4.96 -9.97
CA GLU A 30 10.07 -4.61 -11.25
C GLU A 30 9.93 -3.09 -11.39
N LEU A 31 9.40 -2.45 -10.34
CA LEU A 31 9.20 -1.00 -10.35
C LEU A 31 10.54 -0.25 -10.42
N LYS A 32 11.57 -0.75 -9.76
CA LYS A 32 12.91 -0.16 -9.84
C LYS A 32 13.47 -0.23 -11.25
N LEU A 33 13.23 -1.33 -11.96
CA LEU A 33 13.63 -1.44 -13.36
C LEU A 33 12.88 -0.42 -14.22
N PHE A 34 11.58 -0.25 -14.00
CA PHE A 34 10.79 0.73 -14.73
C PHE A 34 11.27 2.15 -14.45
N LEU A 35 11.61 2.42 -13.19
CA LEU A 35 12.13 3.72 -12.78
C LEU A 35 13.44 4.02 -13.52
N LYS A 36 14.34 3.04 -13.55
CA LYS A 36 15.64 3.17 -14.21
C LYS A 36 15.49 3.37 -15.71
N ALA A 37 14.49 2.72 -16.30
CA ALA A 37 14.21 2.83 -17.74
C ALA A 37 13.46 4.11 -18.10
N GLY A 38 13.08 4.92 -17.11
CA GLY A 38 12.34 6.15 -17.34
C GLY A 38 10.86 5.94 -17.66
N LEU A 39 10.33 4.75 -17.38
CA LEU A 39 8.92 4.44 -17.63
C LEU A 39 8.01 4.96 -16.53
N ILE A 40 8.55 5.15 -15.32
CA ILE A 40 7.83 5.74 -14.20
C ILE A 40 8.76 6.72 -13.49
N ARG A 41 8.17 7.57 -12.62
CA ARG A 41 8.93 8.51 -11.79
C ARG A 41 8.25 8.68 -10.45
N ASN A 42 9.00 9.24 -9.49
CA ASN A 42 8.48 9.55 -8.15
C ASN A 42 7.93 8.32 -7.43
N LEU A 43 8.72 7.25 -7.40
CA LEU A 43 8.33 6.03 -6.69
C LEU A 43 8.34 6.27 -5.19
N VAL A 44 7.20 6.02 -4.54
CA VAL A 44 7.01 6.14 -3.10
C VAL A 44 6.58 4.79 -2.56
N LEU A 45 7.21 4.35 -1.47
CA LEU A 45 6.85 3.12 -0.79
C LEU A 45 5.92 3.42 0.37
N GLN A 46 4.91 2.58 0.53
CA GLN A 46 3.95 2.65 1.62
C GLN A 46 3.31 4.03 1.79
N PRO A 47 2.70 4.56 0.71
CA PRO A 47 1.98 5.82 0.81
C PRO A 47 0.79 5.67 1.74
N ARG A 48 0.50 6.72 2.52
CA ARG A 48 -0.58 6.72 3.49
C ARG A 48 -1.68 7.66 3.03
N PHE A 49 -2.92 7.18 3.15
CA PHE A 49 -4.08 7.95 2.72
C PHE A 49 -5.08 8.02 3.88
N LEU A 50 -5.46 9.24 4.24
CA LEU A 50 -6.42 9.44 5.32
C LEU A 50 -7.82 9.04 4.85
N LEU A 51 -8.47 8.14 5.57
CA LEU A 51 -9.84 7.72 5.27
C LEU A 51 -10.85 8.39 6.18
N GLN A 52 -10.49 8.57 7.45
CA GLN A 52 -11.36 9.21 8.44
C GLN A 52 -10.49 9.85 9.50
N ASP A 53 -10.78 11.09 9.81
CA ASP A 53 -10.03 11.84 10.83
C ASP A 53 -10.34 11.33 12.22
N GLU A 54 -9.47 11.65 13.17
CA GLU A 54 -9.76 11.33 14.57
C GLU A 54 -10.94 12.17 15.06
N PHE A 55 -11.65 11.67 16.05
CA PHE A 55 -12.77 12.40 16.62
C PHE A 55 -13.04 11.95 18.05
N PHE A 56 -13.79 12.76 18.78
CA PHE A 56 -14.27 12.39 20.12
C PHE A 56 -15.77 12.12 20.01
N ASP A 57 -16.21 11.00 20.60
CA ASP A 57 -17.65 10.70 20.60
C ASP A 57 -18.36 11.52 21.71
N LYS A 58 -19.66 11.32 21.83
CA LYS A 58 -20.46 12.08 22.81
C LYS A 58 -20.07 11.81 24.26
N ASN A 59 -19.35 10.73 24.52
CA ASN A 59 -18.87 10.39 25.86
C ASN A 59 -17.41 10.84 26.04
N GLU A 60 -16.90 11.67 25.11
CA GLU A 60 -15.56 12.23 25.12
C GLU A 60 -14.46 11.15 25.03
N VAL A 61 -14.78 10.02 24.43
CA VAL A 61 -13.79 8.99 24.12
C VAL A 61 -13.19 9.30 22.76
N LYS A 62 -11.87 9.34 22.71
CA LYS A 62 -11.13 9.63 21.46
C LYS A 62 -11.06 8.40 20.59
N HIS A 63 -11.35 8.59 19.32
CA HIS A 63 -11.21 7.57 18.29
C HIS A 63 -10.13 8.01 17.31
N LYS A 64 -9.13 7.16 17.12
CA LYS A 64 -7.99 7.48 16.26
C LYS A 64 -8.40 7.53 14.81
N LYS A 65 -7.63 8.28 14.02
CA LYS A 65 -7.84 8.33 12.58
C LYS A 65 -7.68 6.95 11.94
N ILE A 66 -8.31 6.77 10.80
CA ILE A 66 -8.20 5.56 10.00
C ILE A 66 -7.47 5.94 8.72
N GLU A 67 -6.39 5.19 8.42
CA GLU A 67 -5.61 5.37 7.20
C GLU A 67 -5.56 4.09 6.40
N TYR A 68 -5.45 4.23 5.08
CA TYR A 68 -5.12 3.14 4.20
C TYR A 68 -3.65 3.29 3.81
N VAL A 69 -2.87 2.25 3.98
CA VAL A 69 -1.46 2.22 3.59
C VAL A 69 -1.35 1.27 2.41
N ALA A 70 -1.05 1.82 1.23
CA ALA A 70 -0.81 1.02 0.04
C ALA A 70 0.65 0.59 -0.01
N ASP A 71 1.02 -0.20 -1.00
CA ASP A 71 2.40 -0.67 -1.10
C ASP A 71 3.28 0.27 -1.91
N PHE A 72 2.78 0.78 -3.03
CA PHE A 72 3.57 1.64 -3.91
C PHE A 72 2.72 2.74 -4.52
N MET A 73 3.38 3.85 -4.83
CA MET A 73 2.77 4.94 -5.60
C MET A 73 3.84 5.50 -6.54
N TYR A 74 3.43 5.85 -7.74
CA TYR A 74 4.36 6.43 -8.72
C TYR A 74 3.56 7.15 -9.81
N ILE A 75 4.27 7.88 -10.66
CA ILE A 75 3.68 8.58 -11.80
C ILE A 75 4.13 7.85 -13.07
N ASP A 76 3.17 7.49 -13.93
CA ASP A 76 3.48 6.81 -15.17
C ASP A 76 3.87 7.78 -16.27
N LYS A 77 4.17 7.28 -17.48
CA LYS A 77 4.62 8.12 -18.59
C LYS A 77 3.56 9.10 -19.05
N CYS A 78 2.29 8.80 -18.81
CA CYS A 78 1.18 9.68 -19.18
C CYS A 78 0.92 10.75 -18.14
N GLY A 79 1.68 10.77 -17.05
CA GLY A 79 1.49 11.72 -15.96
C GLY A 79 0.42 11.31 -14.98
N LYS A 80 -0.07 10.07 -15.06
CA LYS A 80 -1.09 9.57 -14.16
C LYS A 80 -0.45 9.02 -12.89
N THR A 81 -1.01 9.33 -11.73
CA THR A 81 -0.53 8.80 -10.46
C THR A 81 -1.19 7.47 -10.18
N ILE A 82 -0.36 6.43 -10.04
CA ILE A 82 -0.79 5.06 -9.82
C ILE A 82 -0.56 4.70 -8.37
N VAL A 83 -1.54 4.07 -7.74
CA VAL A 83 -1.42 3.52 -6.39
C VAL A 83 -1.59 2.00 -6.51
N GLU A 84 -0.58 1.26 -6.04
CA GLU A 84 -0.58 -0.20 -6.15
C GLU A 84 -0.65 -0.86 -4.79
N ASP A 85 -1.39 -1.95 -4.72
CA ASP A 85 -1.43 -2.81 -3.56
C ASP A 85 -1.20 -4.26 -4.03
N VAL A 86 -0.17 -4.89 -3.48
CA VAL A 86 0.18 -6.28 -3.82
C VAL A 86 -0.55 -7.20 -2.85
N LYS A 87 -1.44 -8.03 -3.37
CA LYS A 87 -2.32 -8.85 -2.53
C LYS A 87 -2.27 -10.32 -2.90
N GLY A 88 -2.01 -11.15 -1.88
CA GLY A 88 -2.22 -12.60 -1.99
C GLY A 88 -3.58 -12.98 -1.43
N VAL A 89 -3.95 -12.38 -0.28
CA VAL A 89 -5.21 -12.68 0.41
C VAL A 89 -5.98 -11.38 0.63
N LEU A 90 -7.29 -11.41 0.35
CA LEU A 90 -8.15 -10.25 0.53
C LEU A 90 -8.87 -10.36 1.88
N THR A 91 -8.37 -9.62 2.88
CA THR A 91 -9.01 -9.58 4.20
C THR A 91 -10.21 -8.64 4.18
N ASP A 92 -11.12 -8.81 5.13
CA ASP A 92 -12.29 -7.93 5.24
C ASP A 92 -11.88 -6.49 5.52
N VAL A 93 -10.86 -6.29 6.37
CA VAL A 93 -10.36 -4.95 6.67
C VAL A 93 -9.83 -4.27 5.41
N TYR A 94 -9.05 -5.00 4.62
CA TYR A 94 -8.54 -4.46 3.36
C TYR A 94 -9.68 -4.06 2.41
N LYS A 95 -10.68 -4.93 2.28
CA LYS A 95 -11.82 -4.66 1.38
C LYS A 95 -12.56 -3.38 1.78
N ILE A 96 -12.74 -3.19 3.08
CA ILE A 96 -13.40 -1.98 3.60
C ILE A 96 -12.54 -0.75 3.32
N LYS A 97 -11.26 -0.81 3.65
CA LYS A 97 -10.36 0.33 3.44
C LYS A 97 -10.22 0.69 1.96
N LYS A 98 -10.12 -0.32 1.10
CA LYS A 98 -10.07 -0.11 -0.35
C LYS A 98 -11.32 0.62 -0.84
N LYS A 99 -12.48 0.20 -0.37
CA LYS A 99 -13.75 0.83 -0.75
C LYS A 99 -13.79 2.29 -0.31
N MET A 100 -13.35 2.57 0.91
CA MET A 100 -13.29 3.93 1.41
C MET A 100 -12.28 4.78 0.63
N PHE A 101 -11.12 4.19 0.32
CA PHE A 101 -10.10 4.86 -0.48
C PHE A 101 -10.64 5.26 -1.86
N LEU A 102 -11.31 4.33 -2.54
CA LEU A 102 -11.87 4.59 -3.86
C LEU A 102 -12.89 5.72 -3.82
N LYS A 103 -13.74 5.75 -2.79
CA LYS A 103 -14.73 6.81 -2.67
C LYS A 103 -14.10 8.18 -2.55
N ILE A 104 -13.01 8.30 -1.81
CA ILE A 104 -12.38 9.59 -1.54
C ILE A 104 -11.40 10.00 -2.65
N TYR A 105 -10.64 9.06 -3.20
CA TYR A 105 -9.46 9.37 -4.02
C TYR A 105 -9.52 8.87 -5.47
N ASP A 106 -10.60 8.19 -5.86
CA ASP A 106 -10.66 7.56 -7.19
C ASP A 106 -10.51 8.57 -8.35
N ASP A 107 -10.88 9.82 -8.13
CA ASP A 107 -10.74 10.87 -9.13
C ASP A 107 -9.32 11.45 -9.21
N GLN A 108 -8.48 11.16 -8.22
CA GLN A 108 -7.10 11.67 -8.17
C GLN A 108 -6.06 10.64 -8.57
N TYR A 109 -6.32 9.35 -8.29
CA TYR A 109 -5.37 8.26 -8.47
C TYR A 109 -5.98 7.11 -9.24
N GLU A 110 -5.14 6.40 -9.98
CA GLU A 110 -5.55 5.12 -10.54
C GLU A 110 -5.09 4.02 -9.59
N PHE A 111 -6.02 3.25 -9.07
CA PHE A 111 -5.72 2.16 -8.13
C PHE A 111 -5.53 0.85 -8.90
N ARG A 112 -4.48 0.12 -8.57
CA ARG A 112 -4.20 -1.19 -9.18
C ARG A 112 -3.91 -2.21 -8.09
N GLU A 113 -4.64 -3.30 -8.15
CA GLU A 113 -4.41 -4.43 -7.27
C GLU A 113 -3.54 -5.43 -8.02
N ILE A 114 -2.35 -5.68 -7.46
CA ILE A 114 -1.34 -6.55 -8.10
C ILE A 114 -1.40 -7.91 -7.42
N ARG A 115 -1.48 -8.96 -8.19
CA ARG A 115 -1.54 -10.34 -7.67
C ARG A 115 -0.20 -11.03 -7.71
#